data_18a347497198960f07b9347b68c7bfd6
#
_entry.id   18a347497198960f07b9347b68c7bfd6
#
_cell.length_a   1.000
_cell.length_b   1.000
_cell.length_c   1.000
_cell.angle_alpha   90.00
_cell.angle_beta   90.00
_cell.angle_gamma   90.00
#
_symmetry.space_group_name_H-M   'P 1'
#
loop_
_entity.id
_entity.type
_entity.pdbx_description
1 polymer ?
#
loop_
_entity_poly.entity_id
_entity_poly.type
_entity_poly.pdbx_seq_one_letter_code
_entity_poly.pdbx_strand_id
1 'polypeptide(L)'
;RTFTHLDLPFGIDEYTDTLLHRISMVNQNAGWVTITADGNSIIWTPADRVFLPLVAVLVSHDCGRTFRHSVFYDADGNILTDGFAKVYADRVNPEIVYAFDTTHKIYISHDTGDTFVQYPVPDDVPECILNLIDTMDKSSLCIERGRTGTFYMALGVDGIWKMQYNITDDKITFKKITDGNKTFYRIGLGIGPDGDFLRGLKSIYAAAIIDGVYGFYRSDDDGASWLRINNDNQMFGQIDCICGDARSFGRFYIATGSRGLLYGEPIQ
;
A
#
# COMPACT_ATOMS: atom_id res chain seq x y z
N ARG A 1 17.73 -20.11 -8.79
CA ARG A 1 16.74 -19.10 -9.23
C ARG A 1 17.50 -18.05 -10.04
N THR A 2 17.02 -17.75 -11.23
CA THR A 2 17.56 -16.69 -12.09
C THR A 2 16.67 -15.46 -12.00
N PHE A 3 17.29 -14.28 -12.00
CA PHE A 3 16.58 -13.02 -12.16
C PHE A 3 16.66 -12.62 -13.63
N THR A 4 15.54 -12.24 -14.19
CA THR A 4 15.47 -11.71 -15.55
C THR A 4 15.29 -10.20 -15.46
N HIS A 5 16.11 -9.46 -16.21
CA HIS A 5 15.94 -8.02 -16.37
C HIS A 5 14.66 -7.79 -17.18
N LEU A 6 13.79 -6.90 -16.70
CA LEU A 6 12.63 -6.44 -17.45
C LEU A 6 13.04 -5.25 -18.31
N ASP A 7 12.64 -5.25 -19.57
CA ASP A 7 12.85 -4.11 -20.44
C ASP A 7 12.03 -2.91 -19.97
N LEU A 8 12.56 -1.71 -20.19
CA LEU A 8 11.83 -0.49 -19.86
C LEU A 8 10.56 -0.37 -20.72
N PRO A 9 9.49 0.26 -20.17
CA PRO A 9 8.25 0.44 -20.90
C PRO A 9 8.45 1.19 -22.21
N PHE A 10 7.75 0.74 -23.24
CA PHE A 10 7.74 1.35 -24.54
C PHE A 10 7.34 2.83 -24.48
N GLY A 11 8.06 3.70 -25.16
CA GLY A 11 7.82 5.15 -25.15
C GLY A 11 8.77 5.94 -24.25
N ILE A 12 9.53 5.28 -23.38
CA ILE A 12 10.64 5.92 -22.66
C ILE A 12 11.88 5.99 -23.56
N ASP A 13 12.02 5.09 -24.50
CA ASP A 13 13.13 5.02 -25.46
C ASP A 13 13.20 6.22 -26.42
N GLU A 14 12.07 6.90 -26.66
CA GLU A 14 12.03 8.12 -27.49
C GLU A 14 12.57 9.35 -26.78
N TYR A 15 12.65 9.30 -25.45
CA TYR A 15 13.28 10.33 -24.66
C TYR A 15 14.74 9.97 -24.42
N THR A 16 15.60 10.39 -25.28
CA THR A 16 17.07 10.34 -25.24
C THR A 16 17.73 9.64 -24.03
N ASP A 17 18.85 8.95 -24.24
CA ASP A 17 19.77 8.37 -23.23
C ASP A 17 19.94 9.19 -21.94
N THR A 18 19.83 10.52 -22.06
CA THR A 18 19.96 11.45 -20.93
C THR A 18 18.80 11.37 -19.95
N LEU A 19 17.61 11.02 -20.42
CA LEU A 19 16.41 10.92 -19.59
C LEU A 19 16.36 9.58 -18.84
N LEU A 20 16.66 8.49 -19.55
CA LEU A 20 16.82 7.15 -18.96
C LEU A 20 17.92 7.15 -17.89
N HIS A 21 19.01 7.85 -18.16
CA HIS A 21 20.09 8.01 -17.20
C HIS A 21 19.66 8.82 -15.97
N ARG A 22 18.83 9.85 -16.14
CA ARG A 22 18.26 10.62 -15.02
C ARG A 22 17.23 9.83 -14.23
N ILE A 23 16.36 9.06 -14.86
CA ILE A 23 15.39 8.18 -14.17
C ILE A 23 16.14 7.16 -13.33
N SER A 24 17.23 6.58 -13.82
CA SER A 24 18.05 5.63 -13.07
C SER A 24 18.87 6.28 -11.95
N MET A 25 19.26 7.53 -12.09
CA MET A 25 20.12 8.22 -11.12
C MET A 25 19.37 9.03 -10.05
N VAL A 26 18.15 9.46 -10.31
CA VAL A 26 17.31 10.21 -9.35
C VAL A 26 16.53 9.28 -8.42
N ASN A 27 16.69 8.00 -8.55
CA ASN A 27 15.93 6.96 -7.88
C ASN A 27 16.28 6.81 -6.38
N GLN A 28 16.21 7.89 -5.63
CA GLN A 28 16.31 7.85 -4.16
C GLN A 28 14.97 7.56 -3.49
N ASN A 29 13.86 7.74 -4.20
CA ASN A 29 12.52 7.42 -3.73
C ASN A 29 11.96 6.33 -4.63
N ALA A 30 12.08 5.09 -4.20
CA ALA A 30 11.60 3.93 -4.92
C ALA A 30 10.18 4.12 -5.46
N GLY A 31 9.97 3.77 -6.72
CA GLY A 31 8.65 3.68 -7.32
C GLY A 31 7.76 2.68 -6.58
N TRP A 32 6.50 2.64 -6.94
CA TRP A 32 5.53 1.74 -6.32
C TRP A 32 5.10 0.66 -7.32
N VAL A 33 5.06 -0.59 -6.90
CA VAL A 33 4.62 -1.70 -7.74
C VAL A 33 3.59 -2.54 -6.99
N THR A 34 2.56 -2.96 -7.71
CA THR A 34 1.58 -3.93 -7.22
C THR A 34 1.29 -4.97 -8.29
N ILE A 35 0.79 -6.14 -7.86
CA ILE A 35 0.44 -7.25 -8.75
C ILE A 35 -1.00 -7.62 -8.43
N THR A 36 -1.81 -7.87 -9.46
CA THR A 36 -3.21 -8.31 -9.32
C THR A 36 -3.35 -9.63 -8.57
N ALA A 37 -4.54 -9.90 -8.04
CA ALA A 37 -4.78 -11.08 -7.19
C ALA A 37 -4.51 -12.41 -7.91
N ASP A 38 -4.70 -12.48 -9.21
CA ASP A 38 -4.43 -13.62 -10.07
C ASP A 38 -2.94 -13.74 -10.50
N GLY A 39 -2.13 -12.70 -10.22
CA GLY A 39 -0.73 -12.64 -10.58
C GLY A 39 -0.42 -12.32 -12.05
N ASN A 40 -1.43 -11.99 -12.86
CA ASN A 40 -1.25 -11.83 -14.31
C ASN A 40 -0.85 -10.41 -14.72
N SER A 41 -1.24 -9.40 -13.95
CA SER A 41 -0.97 -8.01 -14.28
C SER A 41 -0.05 -7.35 -13.25
N ILE A 42 0.86 -6.53 -13.73
CA ILE A 42 1.78 -5.72 -12.93
C ILE A 42 1.42 -4.26 -13.16
N ILE A 43 1.18 -3.52 -12.09
CA ILE A 43 0.94 -2.08 -12.14
C ILE A 43 2.11 -1.39 -11.44
N TRP A 44 2.74 -0.45 -12.13
CA TRP A 44 3.95 0.20 -11.67
C TRP A 44 3.83 1.72 -11.75
N THR A 45 4.10 2.39 -10.65
CA THR A 45 4.31 3.84 -10.60
C THR A 45 5.80 4.12 -10.51
N PRO A 46 6.45 4.65 -11.55
CA PRO A 46 7.85 5.05 -11.51
C PRO A 46 8.13 6.11 -10.44
N ALA A 47 9.34 6.16 -9.92
CA ALA A 47 9.72 7.11 -8.87
C ALA A 47 9.74 8.56 -9.34
N ASP A 48 10.00 8.80 -10.61
CA ASP A 48 10.08 10.14 -11.19
C ASP A 48 8.88 10.46 -12.09
N ARG A 49 8.17 11.53 -11.75
CA ARG A 49 6.98 12.03 -12.44
C ARG A 49 7.27 13.15 -13.46
N VAL A 50 8.51 13.66 -13.49
CA VAL A 50 8.82 14.93 -14.16
C VAL A 50 8.70 14.86 -15.68
N PHE A 51 8.65 13.67 -16.27
CA PHE A 51 8.83 13.48 -17.70
C PHE A 51 7.75 12.65 -18.40
N LEU A 52 6.74 12.21 -17.70
CA LEU A 52 5.67 11.42 -18.30
C LEU A 52 4.50 12.34 -18.69
N PRO A 53 3.98 12.24 -19.93
CA PRO A 53 2.93 13.13 -20.43
C PRO A 53 1.53 12.78 -19.90
N LEU A 54 1.44 11.82 -18.98
CA LEU A 54 0.23 11.33 -18.34
C LEU A 54 0.50 11.09 -16.86
N VAL A 55 -0.53 10.71 -16.09
CA VAL A 55 -0.32 10.19 -14.73
C VAL A 55 0.70 9.07 -14.78
N ALA A 56 1.72 9.14 -13.92
CA ALA A 56 2.88 8.24 -13.94
C ALA A 56 2.52 6.84 -13.41
N VAL A 57 1.59 6.15 -14.08
CA VAL A 57 1.20 4.77 -13.78
C VAL A 57 1.25 3.96 -15.07
N LEU A 58 1.89 2.82 -15.00
CA LEU A 58 2.12 1.89 -16.10
C LEU A 58 1.54 0.53 -15.76
N VAL A 59 0.93 -0.14 -16.74
CA VAL A 59 0.36 -1.47 -16.59
C VAL A 59 0.93 -2.46 -17.60
N SER A 60 1.18 -3.67 -17.16
CA SER A 60 1.58 -4.83 -17.97
C SER A 60 0.62 -5.97 -17.73
N HIS A 61 0.15 -6.61 -18.79
CA HIS A 61 -0.69 -7.82 -18.76
C HIS A 61 0.03 -9.07 -19.25
N ASP A 62 1.34 -8.99 -19.45
CA ASP A 62 2.16 -10.06 -20.01
C ASP A 62 3.38 -10.38 -19.12
N CYS A 63 3.20 -10.26 -17.80
CA CYS A 63 4.24 -10.51 -16.79
C CYS A 63 5.46 -9.59 -16.94
N GLY A 64 5.25 -8.33 -17.30
CA GLY A 64 6.28 -7.30 -17.37
C GLY A 64 7.09 -7.30 -18.67
N ARG A 65 6.65 -7.99 -19.71
CA ARG A 65 7.34 -7.96 -21.03
C ARG A 65 7.07 -6.66 -21.77
N THR A 66 5.84 -6.17 -21.69
CA THR A 66 5.47 -4.86 -22.21
C THR A 66 4.69 -4.06 -21.20
N PHE A 67 4.80 -2.74 -21.27
CA PHE A 67 4.07 -1.82 -20.41
C PHE A 67 3.39 -0.76 -21.26
N ARG A 68 2.23 -0.27 -20.79
CA ARG A 68 1.53 0.87 -21.36
C ARG A 68 1.07 1.80 -20.26
N HIS A 69 0.81 3.07 -20.59
CA HIS A 69 0.23 4.00 -19.64
C HIS A 69 -1.19 3.60 -19.25
N SER A 70 -1.48 3.66 -17.97
CA SER A 70 -2.85 3.68 -17.47
C SER A 70 -3.48 5.04 -17.77
N VAL A 71 -4.77 5.08 -18.07
CA VAL A 71 -5.50 6.33 -18.34
C VAL A 71 -6.30 6.71 -17.11
N PHE A 72 -6.14 7.94 -16.66
CA PHE A 72 -6.86 8.48 -15.50
C PHE A 72 -7.90 9.50 -15.94
N TYR A 73 -9.11 9.35 -15.43
CA TYR A 73 -10.23 10.27 -15.65
C TYR A 73 -10.57 11.01 -14.36
N ASP A 74 -10.78 12.33 -14.46
CA ASP A 74 -11.33 13.12 -13.36
C ASP A 74 -12.84 12.85 -13.16
N ALA A 75 -13.45 13.55 -12.20
CA ALA A 75 -14.87 13.40 -11.89
C ALA A 75 -15.80 13.87 -13.03
N ASP A 76 -15.31 14.71 -13.94
CA ASP A 76 -16.04 15.23 -15.11
C ASP A 76 -15.81 14.36 -16.36
N GLY A 77 -14.99 13.31 -16.25
CA GLY A 77 -14.66 12.39 -17.34
C GLY A 77 -13.54 12.88 -18.28
N ASN A 78 -12.80 13.92 -17.89
CA ASN A 78 -11.64 14.39 -18.66
C ASN A 78 -10.42 13.53 -18.34
N ILE A 79 -9.56 13.31 -19.35
CA ILE A 79 -8.29 12.61 -19.17
C ILE A 79 -7.30 13.52 -18.43
N LEU A 80 -6.70 13.00 -17.36
CA LEU A 80 -5.63 13.66 -16.66
C LEU A 80 -4.31 13.52 -17.45
N THR A 81 -3.63 14.63 -17.65
CA THR A 81 -2.39 14.71 -18.44
C THR A 81 -1.15 14.84 -17.57
N ASP A 82 -1.30 14.91 -16.25
CA ASP A 82 -0.21 14.98 -15.28
C ASP A 82 -0.66 14.41 -13.94
N GLY A 83 0.27 13.91 -13.17
CA GLY A 83 0.00 13.44 -11.81
C GLY A 83 0.91 12.30 -11.38
N PHE A 84 0.78 11.95 -10.11
CA PHE A 84 1.44 10.82 -9.49
C PHE A 84 0.46 10.14 -8.54
N ALA A 85 0.34 8.82 -8.66
CA ALA A 85 -0.51 8.04 -7.77
C ALA A 85 0.21 6.78 -7.29
N LYS A 86 0.02 6.44 -6.03
CA LYS A 86 0.36 5.10 -5.53
C LYS A 86 -0.78 4.15 -5.80
N VAL A 87 -0.45 2.99 -6.33
CA VAL A 87 -1.41 1.98 -6.78
C VAL A 87 -1.40 0.76 -5.87
N TYR A 88 -2.58 0.22 -5.63
CA TYR A 88 -2.79 -0.94 -4.77
C TYR A 88 -3.80 -1.87 -5.42
N ALA A 89 -3.34 -3.02 -5.92
CA ALA A 89 -4.24 -4.04 -6.45
C ALA A 89 -5.02 -4.70 -5.31
N ASP A 90 -6.31 -4.92 -5.50
CA ASP A 90 -7.12 -5.74 -4.60
C ASP A 90 -6.51 -7.15 -4.50
N ARG A 91 -6.66 -7.78 -3.36
CA ARG A 91 -6.04 -9.09 -3.09
C ARG A 91 -6.99 -10.26 -3.30
N VAL A 92 -8.22 -9.97 -3.71
CA VAL A 92 -9.27 -10.95 -3.95
C VAL A 92 -9.80 -10.83 -5.38
N ASN A 93 -10.13 -9.61 -5.81
CA ASN A 93 -10.63 -9.34 -7.16
C ASN A 93 -9.51 -8.80 -8.04
N PRO A 94 -9.04 -9.54 -9.06
CA PRO A 94 -7.93 -9.11 -9.92
C PRO A 94 -8.26 -7.90 -10.80
N GLU A 95 -9.55 -7.62 -11.06
CA GLU A 95 -9.98 -6.49 -11.89
C GLU A 95 -9.89 -5.16 -11.16
N ILE A 96 -9.90 -5.18 -9.82
CA ILE A 96 -9.93 -3.98 -9.00
C ILE A 96 -8.54 -3.51 -8.63
N VAL A 97 -8.26 -2.26 -8.95
CA VAL A 97 -7.03 -1.56 -8.52
C VAL A 97 -7.40 -0.17 -7.99
N TYR A 98 -6.81 0.20 -6.88
CA TYR A 98 -7.01 1.50 -6.26
C TYR A 98 -5.78 2.38 -6.49
N ALA A 99 -6.00 3.66 -6.70
CA ALA A 99 -4.93 4.63 -6.78
C ALA A 99 -5.22 5.83 -5.87
N PHE A 100 -4.18 6.31 -5.22
CA PHE A 100 -4.24 7.47 -4.33
C PHE A 100 -3.21 8.49 -4.82
N ASP A 101 -3.66 9.67 -5.18
CA ASP A 101 -2.79 10.73 -5.67
C ASP A 101 -2.35 11.69 -4.54
N THR A 102 -1.42 12.57 -4.85
CA THR A 102 -0.91 13.56 -3.90
C THR A 102 -1.84 14.76 -3.71
N THR A 103 -3.00 14.79 -4.35
CA THR A 103 -4.02 15.84 -4.24
C THR A 103 -5.27 15.39 -3.48
N HIS A 104 -5.13 14.33 -2.64
CA HIS A 104 -6.21 13.75 -1.82
C HIS A 104 -7.34 13.09 -2.60
N LYS A 105 -7.07 12.65 -3.82
CA LYS A 105 -8.04 11.97 -4.64
C LYS A 105 -7.84 10.47 -4.64
N ILE A 106 -8.96 9.77 -4.69
CA ILE A 106 -9.02 8.32 -4.81
C ILE A 106 -9.51 7.99 -6.21
N TYR A 107 -8.85 7.05 -6.86
CA TYR A 107 -9.26 6.53 -8.15
C TYR A 107 -9.44 5.03 -8.05
N ILE A 108 -10.40 4.49 -8.78
CA ILE A 108 -10.68 3.06 -8.83
C ILE A 108 -10.62 2.60 -10.29
N SER A 109 -9.93 1.51 -10.52
CA SER A 109 -9.93 0.76 -11.77
C SER A 109 -10.79 -0.48 -11.60
N HIS A 110 -11.55 -0.83 -12.64
CA HIS A 110 -12.32 -2.06 -12.74
C HIS A 110 -11.86 -2.93 -13.92
N ASP A 111 -10.71 -2.62 -14.49
CA ASP A 111 -10.15 -3.25 -15.69
C ASP A 111 -8.66 -3.57 -15.54
N THR A 112 -8.29 -4.06 -14.33
CA THR A 112 -6.91 -4.49 -14.03
C THR A 112 -5.85 -3.39 -14.15
N GLY A 113 -6.23 -2.13 -13.99
CA GLY A 113 -5.32 -0.99 -13.99
C GLY A 113 -5.16 -0.28 -15.35
N ASP A 114 -5.96 -0.64 -16.35
CA ASP A 114 -5.93 0.06 -17.64
C ASP A 114 -6.50 1.46 -17.54
N THR A 115 -7.67 1.59 -16.92
CA THR A 115 -8.30 2.89 -16.69
C THR A 115 -8.59 3.09 -15.20
N PHE A 116 -8.47 4.32 -14.76
CA PHE A 116 -8.79 4.75 -13.41
C PHE A 116 -9.78 5.91 -13.47
N VAL A 117 -10.87 5.79 -12.72
CA VAL A 117 -11.88 6.85 -12.62
C VAL A 117 -11.82 7.44 -11.22
N GLN A 118 -11.83 8.77 -11.13
CA GLN A 118 -11.85 9.46 -9.85
C GLN A 118 -13.12 9.09 -9.09
N TYR A 119 -12.94 8.56 -7.90
CA TYR A 119 -14.03 8.30 -6.98
C TYR A 119 -14.43 9.61 -6.28
N PRO A 120 -15.72 9.95 -6.23
CA PRO A 120 -16.17 11.11 -5.48
C PRO A 120 -15.91 10.88 -3.99
N VAL A 121 -15.00 11.68 -3.42
CA VAL A 121 -14.68 11.59 -2.00
C VAL A 121 -15.91 12.05 -1.20
N PRO A 122 -16.43 11.22 -0.28
CA PRO A 122 -17.57 11.62 0.54
C PRO A 122 -17.26 12.87 1.38
N ASP A 123 -18.25 13.75 1.58
CA ASP A 123 -18.08 15.00 2.35
C ASP A 123 -17.72 14.75 3.83
N ASP A 124 -18.02 13.55 4.34
CA ASP A 124 -17.78 13.12 5.71
C ASP A 124 -16.45 12.39 5.92
N VAL A 125 -15.55 12.40 4.93
CA VAL A 125 -14.22 11.80 5.07
C VAL A 125 -13.42 12.56 6.12
N PRO A 126 -12.88 11.88 7.13
CA PRO A 126 -12.04 12.51 8.13
C PRO A 126 -10.80 13.18 7.51
N GLU A 127 -10.47 14.37 7.98
CA GLU A 127 -9.32 15.14 7.48
C GLU A 127 -8.00 14.37 7.56
N CYS A 128 -7.82 13.52 8.58
CA CYS A 128 -6.64 12.67 8.72
C CYS A 128 -6.49 11.66 7.57
N ILE A 129 -7.59 11.25 6.95
CA ILE A 129 -7.56 10.38 5.76
C ILE A 129 -7.09 11.18 4.54
N LEU A 130 -7.56 12.39 4.39
CA LEU A 130 -7.14 13.28 3.30
C LEU A 130 -5.64 13.61 3.41
N ASN A 131 -5.15 13.85 4.61
CA ASN A 131 -3.74 14.14 4.90
C ASN A 131 -2.84 12.90 4.76
N LEU A 132 -3.39 11.69 4.74
CA LEU A 132 -2.63 10.45 4.50
C LEU A 132 -1.81 10.54 3.22
N ILE A 133 -2.39 11.10 2.19
CA ILE A 133 -1.83 11.12 0.84
C ILE A 133 -0.65 12.08 0.74
N ASP A 134 -0.70 13.23 1.42
CA ASP A 134 0.42 14.18 1.52
C ASP A 134 1.64 13.62 2.26
N THR A 135 1.38 12.69 3.18
CA THR A 135 2.43 12.13 4.05
C THR A 135 2.77 10.69 3.69
N MET A 136 2.62 10.30 2.43
CA MET A 136 2.79 8.92 1.96
C MET A 136 4.11 8.26 2.36
N ASP A 137 5.16 9.04 2.66
CA ASP A 137 6.42 8.51 3.20
C ASP A 137 6.34 8.12 4.68
N LYS A 138 5.34 8.64 5.40
CA LYS A 138 5.17 8.44 6.85
C LYS A 138 3.99 7.55 7.20
N SER A 139 3.11 7.30 6.27
CA SER A 139 1.93 6.46 6.47
C SER A 139 2.17 5.04 6.00
N SER A 140 1.41 4.12 6.58
CA SER A 140 1.41 2.73 6.20
C SER A 140 0.00 2.33 5.82
N LEU A 141 -0.16 1.85 4.59
CA LEU A 141 -1.41 1.32 4.08
C LEU A 141 -1.21 -0.14 3.69
N CYS A 142 -2.11 -1.01 4.10
CA CYS A 142 -2.11 -2.40 3.70
C CYS A 142 -3.51 -2.88 3.33
N ILE A 143 -3.56 -3.75 2.30
CA ILE A 143 -4.80 -4.32 1.79
C ILE A 143 -5.03 -5.69 2.40
N GLU A 144 -6.26 -5.93 2.79
CA GLU A 144 -6.71 -7.21 3.29
C GLU A 144 -6.74 -8.26 2.18
N ARG A 145 -6.23 -9.48 2.51
CA ARG A 145 -6.23 -10.63 1.59
C ARG A 145 -7.42 -11.50 1.86
N GLY A 146 -8.49 -11.41 1.86
CA GLY A 146 -9.64 -12.27 2.13
C GLY A 146 -10.96 -11.54 2.01
N ARG A 147 -10.87 -10.23 1.77
CA ARG A 147 -12.03 -9.38 1.62
C ARG A 147 -11.72 -8.26 0.64
N THR A 148 -12.42 -8.23 -0.48
CA THR A 148 -12.33 -7.16 -1.48
C THR A 148 -12.57 -5.78 -0.87
N GLY A 149 -11.81 -4.80 -1.31
CA GLY A 149 -12.01 -3.39 -0.97
C GLY A 149 -11.63 -3.00 0.45
N THR A 150 -10.94 -3.84 1.21
CA THR A 150 -10.64 -3.56 2.60
C THR A 150 -9.19 -3.15 2.79
N PHE A 151 -8.99 -1.97 3.38
CA PHE A 151 -7.69 -1.37 3.68
C PHE A 151 -7.56 -1.04 5.15
N TYR A 152 -6.33 -1.14 5.66
CA TYR A 152 -5.93 -0.61 6.96
C TYR A 152 -4.90 0.49 6.75
N MET A 153 -5.06 1.60 7.45
CA MET A 153 -4.22 2.79 7.32
C MET A 153 -3.73 3.22 8.69
N ALA A 154 -2.41 3.30 8.86
CA ALA A 154 -1.79 3.87 10.06
C ALA A 154 -1.57 5.37 9.86
N LEU A 155 -2.23 6.19 10.67
CA LEU A 155 -2.27 7.66 10.56
C LEU A 155 -1.59 8.34 11.75
N GLY A 156 -0.53 7.76 12.26
CA GLY A 156 0.21 8.34 13.38
C GLY A 156 -0.65 8.46 14.63
N VAL A 157 -0.81 9.67 15.14
CA VAL A 157 -1.60 10.00 16.34
C VAL A 157 -3.11 9.82 16.15
N ASP A 158 -3.56 9.82 14.88
CA ASP A 158 -4.97 9.58 14.54
C ASP A 158 -5.35 8.10 14.56
N GLY A 159 -4.37 7.23 14.85
CA GLY A 159 -4.58 5.81 15.06
C GLY A 159 -4.62 5.01 13.75
N ILE A 160 -5.34 3.89 13.80
CA ILE A 160 -5.58 3.05 12.61
C ILE A 160 -7.02 3.22 12.16
N TRP A 161 -7.15 3.43 10.85
CA TRP A 161 -8.43 3.51 10.17
C TRP A 161 -8.58 2.36 9.19
N LYS A 162 -9.81 1.90 9.05
CA LYS A 162 -10.22 0.91 8.08
C LYS A 162 -11.07 1.58 7.02
N MET A 163 -10.66 1.48 5.76
CA MET A 163 -11.44 1.86 4.60
C MET A 163 -12.05 0.59 4.01
N GLN A 164 -13.29 0.65 3.60
CA GLN A 164 -13.95 -0.43 2.88
C GLN A 164 -14.69 0.11 1.66
N TYR A 165 -14.34 -0.39 0.50
CA TYR A 165 -15.06 -0.18 -0.75
C TYR A 165 -16.02 -1.34 -0.98
N ASN A 166 -17.31 -1.03 -1.09
CA ASN A 166 -18.33 -1.99 -1.49
C ASN A 166 -18.59 -1.83 -2.99
N ILE A 167 -18.13 -2.81 -3.77
CA ILE A 167 -18.27 -2.82 -5.22
C ILE A 167 -19.75 -2.85 -5.70
N THR A 168 -20.65 -3.45 -4.92
CA THR A 168 -22.06 -3.58 -5.29
C THR A 168 -22.79 -2.25 -5.19
N ASP A 169 -22.50 -1.49 -4.15
CA ASP A 169 -23.13 -0.21 -3.86
C ASP A 169 -22.30 0.98 -4.38
N ASP A 170 -21.13 0.69 -4.95
CA ASP A 170 -20.12 1.69 -5.31
C ASP A 170 -19.87 2.71 -4.20
N LYS A 171 -19.61 2.19 -2.99
CA LYS A 171 -19.51 3.04 -1.80
C LYS A 171 -18.26 2.75 -0.97
N ILE A 172 -17.52 3.82 -0.67
CA ILE A 172 -16.42 3.79 0.31
C ILE A 172 -16.94 4.21 1.68
N THR A 173 -16.50 3.50 2.71
CA THR A 173 -16.74 3.84 4.12
C THR A 173 -15.43 3.83 4.89
N PHE A 174 -15.35 4.70 5.90
CA PHE A 174 -14.19 4.79 6.79
C PHE A 174 -14.59 4.52 8.23
N LYS A 175 -13.77 3.77 8.95
CA LYS A 175 -13.98 3.47 10.37
C LYS A 175 -12.65 3.52 11.11
N LYS A 176 -12.58 4.33 12.16
CA LYS A 176 -11.47 4.25 13.13
C LYS A 176 -11.61 2.97 13.94
N ILE A 177 -10.53 2.18 14.03
CA ILE A 177 -10.52 0.89 14.73
C ILE A 177 -9.68 0.90 16.01
N THR A 178 -8.97 2.00 16.28
CA THR A 178 -8.20 2.19 17.50
C THR A 178 -8.70 3.38 18.30
N ASP A 179 -8.58 3.30 19.60
CA ASP A 179 -8.91 4.35 20.56
C ASP A 179 -7.72 4.66 21.50
N GLY A 180 -7.90 5.66 22.37
CA GLY A 180 -6.95 6.00 23.42
C GLY A 180 -5.64 6.61 22.91
N ASN A 181 -4.63 6.61 23.80
CA ASN A 181 -3.32 7.22 23.56
C ASN A 181 -2.41 6.26 22.80
N LYS A 182 -2.61 6.17 21.50
CA LYS A 182 -1.86 5.26 20.62
C LYS A 182 -1.40 6.00 19.37
N THR A 183 -0.15 5.80 19.00
CA THR A 183 0.43 6.37 17.76
C THR A 183 0.99 5.22 16.92
N PHE A 184 0.54 5.12 15.67
CA PHE A 184 0.93 4.05 14.77
C PHE A 184 1.75 4.58 13.60
N TYR A 185 2.98 4.12 13.46
CA TYR A 185 3.92 4.56 12.42
C TYR A 185 3.90 3.67 11.18
N ARG A 186 3.84 2.36 11.40
CA ARG A 186 3.80 1.34 10.34
C ARG A 186 2.90 0.20 10.76
N ILE A 187 2.18 -0.33 9.80
CA ILE A 187 1.36 -1.54 9.99
C ILE A 187 1.56 -2.53 8.85
N GLY A 188 1.27 -3.77 9.12
CA GLY A 188 1.20 -4.84 8.14
C GLY A 188 0.30 -5.95 8.63
N LEU A 189 -0.17 -6.77 7.71
CA LEU A 189 -1.08 -7.86 8.00
C LEU A 189 -0.35 -9.21 7.96
N GLY A 190 -0.77 -10.14 8.79
CA GLY A 190 -0.33 -11.52 8.80
C GLY A 190 -1.49 -12.47 9.05
N ILE A 191 -1.23 -13.78 8.99
CA ILE A 191 -2.24 -14.77 9.30
C ILE A 191 -2.68 -14.64 10.76
N GLY A 192 -3.98 -14.78 11.01
CA GLY A 192 -4.55 -14.79 12.34
C GLY A 192 -4.37 -16.12 13.07
N PRO A 193 -4.78 -16.18 14.36
CA PRO A 193 -4.64 -17.39 15.19
C PRO A 193 -5.40 -18.60 14.65
N ASP A 194 -6.50 -18.39 13.96
CA ASP A 194 -7.30 -19.46 13.38
C ASP A 194 -6.72 -20.04 12.08
N GLY A 195 -5.63 -19.49 11.60
CA GLY A 195 -4.91 -19.98 10.42
C GLY A 195 -5.67 -19.86 9.08
N ASP A 196 -6.85 -19.23 9.08
CA ASP A 196 -7.66 -19.11 7.88
C ASP A 196 -7.43 -17.77 7.17
N PHE A 197 -6.45 -17.80 6.29
CA PHE A 197 -6.06 -16.66 5.47
C PHE A 197 -7.16 -16.22 4.49
N LEU A 198 -8.02 -17.13 4.04
CA LEU A 198 -9.07 -16.86 3.05
C LEU A 198 -10.31 -16.21 3.67
N ARG A 199 -10.54 -16.40 4.96
CA ARG A 199 -11.71 -15.84 5.67
C ARG A 199 -11.50 -14.43 6.20
N GLY A 200 -10.35 -13.81 5.92
CA GLY A 200 -10.06 -12.45 6.38
C GLY A 200 -9.77 -12.32 7.87
N LEU A 201 -9.62 -13.44 8.59
CA LEU A 201 -9.15 -13.45 9.96
C LEU A 201 -7.65 -13.28 9.96
N LYS A 202 -7.19 -12.12 10.42
CA LYS A 202 -5.77 -11.77 10.36
C LYS A 202 -5.34 -11.01 11.59
N SER A 203 -4.05 -11.07 11.82
CA SER A 203 -3.40 -10.23 12.81
C SER A 203 -2.88 -8.97 12.16
N ILE A 204 -3.02 -7.85 12.86
CA ILE A 204 -2.38 -6.58 12.52
C ILE A 204 -1.07 -6.51 13.31
N TYR A 205 0.04 -6.27 12.61
CA TYR A 205 1.33 -6.00 13.22
C TYR A 205 1.65 -4.52 13.09
N ALA A 206 2.17 -3.89 14.12
CA ALA A 206 2.43 -2.46 14.15
C ALA A 206 3.77 -2.10 14.79
N ALA A 207 4.44 -1.11 14.22
CA ALA A 207 5.44 -0.32 14.94
C ALA A 207 4.72 0.91 15.50
N ALA A 208 4.62 1.03 16.81
CA ALA A 208 3.70 1.97 17.45
C ALA A 208 4.20 2.44 18.82
N ILE A 209 3.62 3.54 19.31
CA ILE A 209 3.64 3.91 20.73
C ILE A 209 2.24 3.62 21.27
N ILE A 210 2.17 2.74 22.28
CA ILE A 210 0.92 2.43 22.98
C ILE A 210 1.16 2.68 24.47
N ASP A 211 0.32 3.51 25.08
CA ASP A 211 0.42 3.93 26.48
C ASP A 211 1.82 4.45 26.86
N GLY A 212 2.42 5.22 25.94
CA GLY A 212 3.73 5.82 26.11
C GLY A 212 4.92 4.89 25.84
N VAL A 213 4.71 3.63 25.49
CA VAL A 213 5.75 2.65 25.22
C VAL A 213 5.89 2.42 23.72
N TYR A 214 7.06 2.73 23.15
CA TYR A 214 7.38 2.35 21.78
C TYR A 214 7.69 0.87 21.68
N GLY A 215 7.23 0.22 20.63
CA GLY A 215 7.51 -1.19 20.39
C GLY A 215 6.87 -1.74 19.11
N PHE A 216 7.03 -3.05 18.96
CA PHE A 216 6.27 -3.82 17.97
C PHE A 216 5.10 -4.47 18.67
N TYR A 217 3.94 -4.34 18.06
CA TYR A 217 2.68 -4.79 18.63
C TYR A 217 1.93 -5.67 17.65
N ARG A 218 1.12 -6.58 18.17
CA ARG A 218 0.20 -7.41 17.41
C ARG A 218 -1.20 -7.28 18.00
N SER A 219 -2.17 -7.16 17.11
CA SER A 219 -3.59 -7.26 17.42
C SER A 219 -4.19 -8.41 16.65
N ASP A 220 -4.95 -9.27 17.32
CA ASP A 220 -5.64 -10.43 16.75
C ASP A 220 -7.17 -10.20 16.70
N ASP A 221 -7.64 -9.02 17.09
CA ASP A 221 -9.04 -8.65 17.26
C ASP A 221 -9.43 -7.34 16.55
N ASP A 222 -8.87 -7.13 15.34
CA ASP A 222 -9.13 -5.98 14.46
C ASP A 222 -8.79 -4.62 15.13
N GLY A 223 -7.76 -4.60 15.99
CA GLY A 223 -7.25 -3.37 16.63
C GLY A 223 -7.84 -3.06 18.01
N ALA A 224 -8.73 -3.89 18.53
CA ALA A 224 -9.35 -3.65 19.83
C ALA A 224 -8.36 -3.84 21.00
N SER A 225 -7.49 -4.84 20.91
CA SER A 225 -6.42 -5.03 21.89
C SER A 225 -5.06 -5.24 21.23
N TRP A 226 -3.99 -4.96 21.99
CA TRP A 226 -2.63 -4.98 21.46
C TRP A 226 -1.67 -5.68 22.42
N LEU A 227 -0.94 -6.68 21.89
CA LEU A 227 0.12 -7.39 22.57
C LEU A 227 1.47 -6.85 22.09
N ARG A 228 2.33 -6.38 23.01
CA ARG A 228 3.72 -6.05 22.68
C ARG A 228 4.50 -7.35 22.42
N ILE A 229 5.18 -7.44 21.27
CA ILE A 229 5.87 -8.65 20.80
C ILE A 229 7.40 -8.52 20.77
N ASN A 230 7.95 -7.42 21.25
CA ASN A 230 9.38 -7.23 21.47
C ASN A 230 9.66 -6.77 22.89
N ASN A 231 10.90 -6.89 23.33
CA ASN A 231 11.39 -6.32 24.59
C ASN A 231 12.28 -5.08 24.34
N ASP A 232 12.76 -4.45 25.41
CA ASP A 232 13.55 -3.21 25.31
C ASP A 232 14.96 -3.40 24.71
N ASN A 233 15.45 -4.64 24.63
CA ASN A 233 16.71 -4.96 23.94
C ASN A 233 16.53 -5.17 22.42
N GLN A 234 15.30 -5.22 21.95
CA GLN A 234 14.94 -5.46 20.55
C GLN A 234 14.39 -4.17 19.91
N MET A 235 15.10 -3.08 20.08
CA MET A 235 14.79 -1.77 19.51
C MET A 235 15.72 -1.49 18.33
N PHE A 236 15.17 -1.29 17.14
CA PHE A 236 15.94 -1.22 15.90
C PHE A 236 15.96 0.17 15.25
N GLY A 237 15.46 1.18 15.93
CA GLY A 237 15.38 2.56 15.43
C GLY A 237 14.23 2.74 14.43
N GLN A 238 14.50 3.38 13.32
CA GLN A 238 13.50 3.61 12.27
C GLN A 238 13.08 2.29 11.64
N ILE A 239 11.78 2.12 11.51
CA ILE A 239 11.16 0.98 10.82
C ILE A 239 10.50 1.49 9.55
N ASP A 240 10.92 0.96 8.41
CA ASP A 240 10.40 1.34 7.11
C ASP A 240 9.20 0.48 6.71
N CYS A 241 9.21 -0.80 7.12
CA CYS A 241 8.12 -1.74 6.85
C CYS A 241 7.98 -2.75 7.99
N ILE A 242 6.74 -3.15 8.27
CA ILE A 242 6.42 -4.30 9.13
C ILE A 242 5.33 -5.12 8.46
N CYS A 243 5.44 -6.45 8.49
CA CYS A 243 4.38 -7.34 8.03
C CYS A 243 4.41 -8.66 8.80
N GLY A 244 3.23 -9.26 8.97
CA GLY A 244 3.12 -10.62 9.49
C GLY A 244 3.34 -11.66 8.39
N ASP A 245 3.75 -12.85 8.78
CA ASP A 245 3.83 -13.99 7.87
C ASP A 245 2.42 -14.44 7.47
N ALA A 246 2.26 -14.78 6.18
CA ALA A 246 0.97 -15.20 5.62
C ALA A 246 0.65 -16.68 5.90
N ARG A 247 1.57 -17.45 6.48
CA ARG A 247 1.45 -18.90 6.68
C ARG A 247 1.72 -19.34 8.12
N SER A 248 2.49 -18.54 8.87
CA SER A 248 2.92 -18.86 10.24
C SER A 248 2.42 -17.80 11.19
N PHE A 249 1.41 -18.12 11.99
CA PHE A 249 0.88 -17.23 13.01
C PHE A 249 1.97 -16.83 14.02
N GLY A 250 2.02 -15.53 14.33
CA GLY A 250 2.99 -14.98 15.27
C GLY A 250 4.34 -14.59 14.66
N ARG A 251 4.70 -15.14 13.49
CA ARG A 251 5.89 -14.73 12.78
C ARG A 251 5.66 -13.39 12.08
N PHE A 252 6.64 -12.50 12.16
CA PHE A 252 6.61 -11.19 11.50
C PHE A 252 7.97 -10.77 11.01
N TYR A 253 7.98 -9.84 10.07
CA TYR A 253 9.17 -9.28 9.43
C TYR A 253 9.18 -7.77 9.59
N ILE A 254 10.37 -7.20 9.81
CA ILE A 254 10.60 -5.76 9.83
C ILE A 254 11.74 -5.39 8.90
N ALA A 255 11.55 -4.36 8.09
CA ALA A 255 12.62 -3.68 7.39
C ALA A 255 13.02 -2.44 8.19
N THR A 256 14.30 -2.32 8.48
CA THR A 256 14.86 -1.21 9.25
C THR A 256 15.61 -0.26 8.32
N GLY A 257 15.70 1.02 8.67
CA GLY A 257 16.36 2.03 7.85
C GLY A 257 17.85 1.79 7.58
N SER A 258 18.53 0.90 8.35
CA SER A 258 19.96 0.68 8.19
C SER A 258 20.48 -0.70 8.62
N ARG A 259 19.63 -1.59 9.13
CA ARG A 259 20.06 -2.91 9.66
C ARG A 259 19.52 -4.09 8.84
N GLY A 260 18.95 -3.81 7.67
CA GLY A 260 18.38 -4.82 6.77
C GLY A 260 17.03 -5.37 7.24
N LEU A 261 16.71 -6.58 6.79
CA LEU A 261 15.47 -7.29 7.09
C LEU A 261 15.69 -8.24 8.27
N LEU A 262 14.83 -8.13 9.26
CA LEU A 262 14.81 -8.98 10.46
C LEU A 262 13.45 -9.69 10.54
N TYR A 263 13.43 -10.81 11.27
CA TYR A 263 12.17 -11.49 11.58
C TYR A 263 12.10 -11.83 13.08
N GLY A 264 10.88 -11.91 13.59
CA GLY A 264 10.57 -12.40 14.93
C GLY A 264 9.60 -13.57 14.89
N GLU A 265 9.72 -14.47 15.85
CA GLU A 265 8.84 -15.62 16.07
C GLU A 265 8.45 -15.71 17.56
N PRO A 266 7.27 -16.30 17.87
CA PRO A 266 6.96 -16.64 19.24
C PRO A 266 8.01 -17.60 19.82
N ILE A 267 8.41 -17.36 21.05
CA ILE A 267 9.24 -18.33 21.80
C ILE A 267 8.36 -19.52 22.10
N GLN A 268 8.76 -20.71 21.67
CA GLN A 268 8.09 -21.96 21.97
C GLN A 268 8.26 -22.35 23.43
#